data_4a1902617e38cb8ae4150674d5257350
#
_entry.id   4a1902617e38cb8ae4150674d5257350
#
_cell.length_a   1.000
_cell.length_b   1.000
_cell.length_c   1.000
_cell.angle_alpha   90.00
_cell.angle_beta   90.00
_cell.angle_gamma   90.00
#
_symmetry.space_group_name_H-M   'P 1'
#
loop_
_entity.id
_entity.type
_entity.pdbx_description
1 polymer ?
#
loop_
_entity_poly.entity_id
_entity_poly.type
_entity_poly.pdbx_seq_one_letter_code
_entity_poly.pdbx_strand_id
1 'polypeptide(L)'
;MDISCHPGVRPGIHGRLVIIGHVGVATDLTVRGSVTGPGGSGFAAAFAAAALLGGTGLVAQVGEDFDLGVLSALGIGMEGISVLPGASARFRIEHPRAGSLSFTSDLGVAAEPRFDRFPAAYLQARFVHLGSAPPRQQLAWLEFLRGRGCQAQVSVDMFEPFVAAEPDACREAGAHADLIFLNDTEYRGLYGGRAHPPVPVVRKHGPGGAEYLAAATAGTAGTAGTRYRVPAPPASEVDPIGAGEILAGAFLALRARGLAAEQALTYAVAAAARSVTEFGVAGPAVAGELRRIRAELGSRLVAGAP
;
A
#
# COMPACT_ATOMS: atom_id res chain seq x y z
N MET A 1 13.86 6.01 35.03
CA MET A 1 12.50 6.57 34.95
C MET A 1 11.60 5.52 34.35
N ASP A 2 10.75 4.99 35.19
CA ASP A 2 9.89 3.83 34.97
C ASP A 2 8.73 4.27 34.06
N ILE A 3 8.67 3.75 32.84
CA ILE A 3 7.52 3.95 31.96
C ILE A 3 6.59 2.76 32.18
N SER A 4 5.71 2.89 33.17
CA SER A 4 4.64 1.95 33.45
C SER A 4 3.76 1.80 32.20
N CYS A 5 3.74 0.60 31.65
CA CYS A 5 2.77 0.14 30.66
C CYS A 5 1.36 0.28 31.25
N HIS A 6 0.57 1.22 30.74
CA HIS A 6 -0.86 1.29 31.04
C HIS A 6 -1.61 0.25 30.17
N PRO A 7 -2.22 -0.76 30.76
CA PRO A 7 -3.08 -1.68 30.03
C PRO A 7 -4.42 -0.98 29.75
N GLY A 8 -4.77 -0.74 28.50
CA GLY A 8 -6.15 -0.40 28.15
C GLY A 8 -6.41 0.66 27.08
N VAL A 9 -5.43 1.25 26.45
CA VAL A 9 -5.69 2.12 25.31
C VAL A 9 -5.85 1.24 24.07
N ARG A 10 -7.09 0.99 23.65
CA ARG A 10 -7.34 0.43 22.30
C ARG A 10 -6.70 1.40 21.32
N PRO A 11 -5.85 0.95 20.37
CA PRO A 11 -5.33 1.83 19.35
C PRO A 11 -6.51 2.52 18.70
N GLY A 12 -6.48 3.85 18.62
CA GLY A 12 -7.49 4.63 17.89
C GLY A 12 -7.64 4.07 16.47
N ILE A 13 -8.70 4.40 15.78
CA ILE A 13 -9.00 3.89 14.42
C ILE A 13 -7.77 4.00 13.49
N HIS A 14 -6.98 5.05 13.64
CA HIS A 14 -5.75 5.30 12.87
C HIS A 14 -4.59 4.34 13.21
N GLY A 15 -4.61 3.65 14.35
CA GLY A 15 -3.54 2.73 14.76
C GLY A 15 -3.71 1.28 14.32
N ARG A 16 -4.78 0.90 13.62
CA ARG A 16 -4.96 -0.49 13.16
C ARG A 16 -4.09 -0.84 11.95
N LEU A 17 -3.97 0.10 11.05
CA LEU A 17 -3.13 0.03 9.86
C LEU A 17 -2.41 1.37 9.71
N VAL A 18 -1.11 1.31 9.53
CA VAL A 18 -0.26 2.47 9.26
C VAL A 18 0.37 2.29 7.88
N ILE A 19 0.24 3.29 7.05
CA ILE A 19 0.90 3.37 5.76
C ILE A 19 2.13 4.27 5.91
N ILE A 20 3.27 3.84 5.45
CA ILE A 20 4.50 4.63 5.34
C ILE A 20 4.81 4.75 3.84
N GLY A 21 4.85 5.95 3.31
CA GLY A 21 5.10 6.11 1.89
C GLY A 21 5.05 7.56 1.45
N HIS A 22 5.39 7.76 0.19
CA HIS A 22 5.46 9.09 -0.39
C HIS A 22 4.06 9.68 -0.60
N VAL A 23 3.96 10.98 -0.33
CA VAL A 23 2.81 11.83 -0.61
C VAL A 23 3.30 13.08 -1.31
N GLY A 24 2.62 13.48 -2.36
CA GLY A 24 2.99 14.68 -3.11
C GLY A 24 2.01 14.94 -4.24
N VAL A 25 2.51 15.54 -5.31
CA VAL A 25 1.73 15.84 -6.52
C VAL A 25 2.14 14.87 -7.62
N ALA A 26 1.17 14.12 -8.14
CA ALA A 26 1.35 13.23 -9.28
C ALA A 26 0.76 13.85 -10.54
N THR A 27 1.45 13.68 -11.66
CA THR A 27 0.94 13.94 -13.00
C THR A 27 0.93 12.63 -13.76
N ASP A 28 -0.26 12.11 -14.01
CA ASP A 28 -0.49 10.86 -14.69
C ASP A 28 -0.88 11.14 -16.15
N LEU A 29 -0.15 10.52 -17.09
CA LEU A 29 -0.39 10.64 -18.51
C LEU A 29 -0.68 9.27 -19.11
N THR A 30 -1.83 9.15 -19.76
CA THR A 30 -2.25 7.94 -20.48
C THR A 30 -2.62 8.27 -21.91
N VAL A 31 -2.90 7.27 -22.70
CA VAL A 31 -3.44 7.44 -24.07
C VAL A 31 -4.78 8.16 -24.10
N ARG A 32 -5.49 8.25 -22.97
CA ARG A 32 -6.82 8.88 -22.87
C ARG A 32 -6.77 10.31 -22.35
N GLY A 33 -5.61 10.78 -21.89
CA GLY A 33 -5.44 12.13 -21.35
C GLY A 33 -4.49 12.18 -20.19
N SER A 34 -4.59 13.26 -19.42
CA SER A 34 -3.74 13.48 -18.25
C SER A 34 -4.53 14.07 -17.08
N VAL A 35 -4.02 13.81 -15.88
CA VAL A 35 -4.49 14.44 -14.64
C VAL A 35 -3.30 14.83 -13.78
N THR A 36 -3.44 15.94 -13.06
CA THR A 36 -2.48 16.33 -12.00
C THR A 36 -3.26 16.52 -10.71
N GLY A 37 -2.78 15.91 -9.64
CA GLY A 37 -3.43 15.97 -8.34
C GLY A 37 -2.61 15.33 -7.24
N PRO A 38 -3.18 15.19 -6.03
CA PRO A 38 -2.54 14.46 -4.94
C PRO A 38 -2.26 13.02 -5.34
N GLY A 39 -1.06 12.53 -5.02
CA GLY A 39 -0.63 11.19 -5.40
C GLY A 39 0.56 10.70 -4.60
N GLY A 40 1.15 9.62 -5.09
CA GLY A 40 2.22 8.88 -4.45
C GLY A 40 1.73 7.59 -3.79
N SER A 41 2.63 6.64 -3.58
CA SER A 41 2.32 5.31 -3.06
C SER A 41 1.64 5.34 -1.69
N GLY A 42 2.10 6.23 -0.80
CA GLY A 42 1.49 6.44 0.51
C GLY A 42 0.08 7.01 0.42
N PHE A 43 -0.15 7.96 -0.48
CA PHE A 43 -1.47 8.58 -0.66
C PHE A 43 -2.52 7.57 -1.14
N ALA A 44 -2.24 6.85 -2.21
CA ALA A 44 -3.18 5.91 -2.81
C ALA A 44 -3.56 4.76 -1.86
N ALA A 45 -2.56 4.15 -1.20
CA ALA A 45 -2.79 3.08 -0.23
C ALA A 45 -3.56 3.59 1.00
N ALA A 46 -3.21 4.78 1.54
CA ALA A 46 -3.89 5.37 2.69
C ALA A 46 -5.34 5.76 2.37
N PHE A 47 -5.62 6.27 1.18
CA PHE A 47 -6.98 6.56 0.72
C PHE A 47 -7.86 5.30 0.76
N ALA A 48 -7.41 4.21 0.12
CA ALA A 48 -8.17 2.97 0.12
C ALA A 48 -8.37 2.40 1.53
N ALA A 49 -7.33 2.45 2.36
CA ALA A 49 -7.38 1.99 3.74
C ALA A 49 -8.34 2.82 4.60
N ALA A 50 -8.26 4.14 4.53
CA ALA A 50 -9.13 5.05 5.30
C ALA A 50 -10.60 4.87 4.93
N ALA A 51 -10.92 4.75 3.64
CA ALA A 51 -12.28 4.54 3.17
C ALA A 51 -12.91 3.24 3.74
N LEU A 52 -12.12 2.17 3.87
CA LEU A 52 -12.60 0.87 4.39
C LEU A 52 -12.61 0.80 5.92
N LEU A 53 -11.66 1.42 6.60
CA LEU A 53 -11.55 1.37 8.06
C LEU A 53 -12.30 2.51 8.78
N GLY A 54 -12.57 3.62 8.07
CA GLY A 54 -13.04 4.87 8.67
C GLY A 54 -11.91 5.74 9.21
N GLY A 55 -10.67 5.39 8.90
CA GLY A 55 -9.44 6.09 9.24
C GLY A 55 -8.24 5.18 9.14
N THR A 56 -7.07 5.74 8.85
CA THR A 56 -5.79 5.03 8.81
C THR A 56 -4.65 5.98 9.22
N GLY A 57 -3.58 5.45 9.80
CA GLY A 57 -2.36 6.21 10.02
C GLY A 57 -1.58 6.37 8.72
N LEU A 58 -0.98 7.54 8.52
CA LEU A 58 -0.07 7.79 7.41
C LEU A 58 1.21 8.44 7.96
N VAL A 59 2.36 7.92 7.55
CA VAL A 59 3.68 8.50 7.83
C VAL A 59 4.26 8.95 6.51
N ALA A 60 4.40 10.26 6.36
CA ALA A 60 4.93 10.87 5.15
C ALA A 60 5.57 12.24 5.46
N GLN A 61 6.43 12.69 4.55
CA GLN A 61 6.94 14.05 4.55
C GLN A 61 6.34 14.79 3.36
N VAL A 62 5.90 16.01 3.61
CA VAL A 62 5.40 16.92 2.59
C VAL A 62 6.02 18.30 2.78
N GLY A 63 6.13 19.05 1.70
CA GLY A 63 6.52 20.44 1.75
C GLY A 63 5.37 21.36 2.17
N GLU A 64 5.70 22.63 2.37
CA GLU A 64 4.72 23.68 2.67
C GLU A 64 3.75 23.94 1.49
N ASP A 65 4.07 23.44 0.31
CA ASP A 65 3.27 23.53 -0.92
C ASP A 65 2.15 22.48 -1.04
N PHE A 66 2.02 21.55 -0.07
CA PHE A 66 1.00 20.49 -0.09
C PHE A 66 -0.24 20.88 0.70
N ASP A 67 -1.41 20.73 0.08
CA ASP A 67 -2.69 20.94 0.77
C ASP A 67 -3.04 19.76 1.68
N LEU A 68 -2.81 19.92 2.97
CA LEU A 68 -3.14 18.91 3.99
C LEU A 68 -4.67 18.68 4.14
N GLY A 69 -5.49 19.61 3.69
CA GLY A 69 -6.94 19.47 3.73
C GLY A 69 -7.44 18.26 2.97
N VAL A 70 -6.73 17.87 1.92
CA VAL A 70 -7.03 16.67 1.13
C VAL A 70 -6.94 15.40 1.97
N LEU A 71 -5.89 15.25 2.79
CA LEU A 71 -5.70 14.07 3.65
C LEU A 71 -6.77 14.01 4.73
N SER A 72 -7.04 15.15 5.37
CA SER A 72 -8.07 15.26 6.41
C SER A 72 -9.47 14.93 5.88
N ALA A 73 -9.83 15.44 4.70
CA ALA A 73 -11.12 15.17 4.06
C ALA A 73 -11.34 13.67 3.75
N LEU A 74 -10.26 12.92 3.56
CA LEU A 74 -10.28 11.47 3.30
C LEU A 74 -10.25 10.63 4.59
N GLY A 75 -10.20 11.25 5.77
CA GLY A 75 -10.11 10.54 7.06
C GLY A 75 -8.74 9.92 7.32
N ILE A 76 -7.70 10.44 6.71
CA ILE A 76 -6.32 10.02 6.93
C ILE A 76 -5.77 10.73 8.16
N GLY A 77 -5.18 9.98 9.10
CA GLY A 77 -4.58 10.51 10.33
C GLY A 77 -3.36 11.36 10.02
N MET A 78 -3.27 12.52 10.68
CA MET A 78 -2.26 13.54 10.43
C MET A 78 -1.04 13.43 11.37
N GLU A 79 -1.08 12.56 12.37
CA GLU A 79 -0.09 12.48 13.43
C GLU A 79 1.31 12.09 12.93
N GLY A 80 1.37 11.34 11.82
CA GLY A 80 2.60 10.90 11.17
C GLY A 80 3.07 11.78 10.02
N ILE A 81 2.36 12.89 9.74
CA ILE A 81 2.72 13.80 8.66
C ILE A 81 3.71 14.84 9.15
N SER A 82 4.86 14.93 8.48
CA SER A 82 5.85 15.98 8.72
C SER A 82 5.79 17.02 7.60
N VAL A 83 5.43 18.25 7.94
CA VAL A 83 5.54 19.40 7.02
C VAL A 83 6.93 19.99 7.19
N LEU A 84 7.68 20.09 6.10
CA LEU A 84 9.07 20.55 6.09
C LEU A 84 9.23 21.73 5.12
N PRO A 85 10.17 22.66 5.40
CA PRO A 85 10.51 23.71 4.44
C PRO A 85 11.01 23.11 3.12
N GLY A 86 10.41 23.50 2.01
CA GLY A 86 10.76 23.04 0.67
C GLY A 86 9.57 22.44 -0.10
N ALA A 87 9.87 21.85 -1.23
CA ALA A 87 8.85 21.27 -2.11
C ALA A 87 8.48 19.84 -1.70
N SER A 88 7.21 19.53 -1.82
CA SER A 88 6.68 18.15 -1.73
C SER A 88 7.18 17.29 -2.88
N ALA A 89 7.10 15.98 -2.71
CA ALA A 89 7.41 15.03 -3.78
C ALA A 89 6.56 15.29 -5.04
N ARG A 90 7.18 15.14 -6.20
CA ARG A 90 6.56 15.27 -7.51
C ARG A 90 6.82 14.01 -8.32
N PHE A 91 5.74 13.47 -8.89
CA PHE A 91 5.77 12.26 -9.68
C PHE A 91 5.22 12.56 -11.06
N ARG A 92 5.87 12.03 -12.08
CA ARG A 92 5.36 12.02 -13.45
C ARG A 92 5.38 10.60 -13.95
N ILE A 93 4.22 10.09 -14.27
CA ILE A 93 4.00 8.70 -14.66
C ILE A 93 3.30 8.71 -16.02
N GLU A 94 3.89 8.02 -16.99
CA GLU A 94 3.40 8.00 -18.36
C GLU A 94 3.12 6.56 -18.81
N HIS A 95 1.91 6.32 -19.27
CA HIS A 95 1.48 5.10 -19.94
C HIS A 95 1.05 5.42 -21.39
N PRO A 96 1.99 5.72 -22.30
CA PRO A 96 1.67 6.08 -23.68
C PRO A 96 1.11 4.91 -24.49
N ARG A 97 1.30 3.67 -24.03
CA ARG A 97 0.75 2.43 -24.62
C ARG A 97 0.57 1.38 -23.53
N ALA A 98 -0.33 0.43 -23.76
CA ALA A 98 -0.45 -0.71 -22.87
C ALA A 98 0.91 -1.43 -22.68
N GLY A 99 1.30 -1.63 -21.43
CA GLY A 99 2.55 -2.30 -21.05
C GLY A 99 3.82 -1.44 -21.13
N SER A 100 3.72 -0.13 -21.45
CA SER A 100 4.84 0.81 -21.33
C SER A 100 4.68 1.68 -20.09
N LEU A 101 5.75 1.84 -19.32
CA LEU A 101 5.82 2.71 -18.16
C LEU A 101 7.05 3.62 -18.28
N SER A 102 6.84 4.93 -18.20
CA SER A 102 7.89 5.90 -17.95
C SER A 102 7.60 6.58 -16.62
N PHE A 103 8.60 6.66 -15.77
CA PHE A 103 8.48 7.23 -14.43
C PHE A 103 9.64 8.18 -14.16
N THR A 104 9.31 9.37 -13.70
CA THR A 104 10.27 10.30 -13.13
C THR A 104 9.74 10.83 -11.79
N SER A 105 10.64 11.05 -10.85
CA SER A 105 10.29 11.62 -9.56
C SER A 105 11.34 12.59 -9.06
N ASP A 106 10.86 13.63 -8.40
CA ASP A 106 11.64 14.46 -7.51
C ASP A 106 11.02 14.29 -6.12
N LEU A 107 11.75 13.68 -5.19
CA LEU A 107 11.22 13.39 -3.86
C LEU A 107 11.20 14.63 -2.96
N GLY A 108 11.85 15.72 -3.32
CA GLY A 108 11.85 16.93 -2.53
C GLY A 108 12.21 16.67 -1.07
N VAL A 109 11.37 17.16 -0.16
CA VAL A 109 11.57 16.97 1.30
C VAL A 109 11.39 15.52 1.76
N ALA A 110 10.86 14.63 0.93
CA ALA A 110 10.68 13.21 1.24
C ALA A 110 11.85 12.33 0.79
N ALA A 111 12.98 12.92 0.36
CA ALA A 111 14.15 12.17 -0.10
C ALA A 111 14.78 11.30 1.00
N GLU A 112 14.70 11.75 2.26
CA GLU A 112 15.26 11.02 3.41
C GLU A 112 14.18 10.69 4.45
N PRO A 113 14.14 9.45 4.99
CA PRO A 113 13.19 9.06 6.04
C PRO A 113 13.36 9.89 7.33
N ARG A 114 12.25 10.27 7.96
CA ARG A 114 12.22 11.00 9.23
C ARG A 114 11.69 10.13 10.36
N PHE A 115 12.58 9.31 10.94
CA PHE A 115 12.25 8.38 12.02
C PHE A 115 11.90 9.10 13.32
N ASP A 116 12.46 10.28 13.54
CA ASP A 116 12.22 11.14 14.71
C ASP A 116 10.77 11.63 14.81
N ARG A 117 10.03 11.60 13.70
CA ARG A 117 8.64 12.03 13.63
C ARG A 117 7.63 10.87 13.63
N PHE A 118 8.10 9.64 13.76
CA PHE A 118 7.22 8.48 13.81
C PHE A 118 6.41 8.46 15.11
N PRO A 119 5.06 8.48 15.07
CA PRO A 119 4.23 8.48 16.27
C PRO A 119 4.39 7.20 17.08
N ALA A 120 4.71 7.31 18.37
CA ALA A 120 4.91 6.14 19.23
C ALA A 120 3.68 5.21 19.28
N ALA A 121 2.48 5.77 19.17
CA ALA A 121 1.23 4.99 19.12
C ALA A 121 1.15 4.06 17.91
N TYR A 122 1.82 4.39 16.80
CA TYR A 122 1.82 3.58 15.58
C TYR A 122 2.67 2.30 15.71
N LEU A 123 3.56 2.21 16.70
CA LEU A 123 4.27 0.97 17.04
C LEU A 123 3.31 -0.16 17.50
N GLN A 124 2.10 0.19 17.91
CA GLN A 124 1.06 -0.76 18.32
C GLN A 124 0.12 -1.16 17.17
N ALA A 125 0.41 -0.74 15.95
CA ALA A 125 -0.38 -1.10 14.77
C ALA A 125 -0.40 -2.62 14.58
N ARG A 126 -1.51 -3.13 14.05
CA ARG A 126 -1.59 -4.54 13.65
C ARG A 126 -0.87 -4.79 12.32
N PHE A 127 -0.93 -3.81 11.43
CA PHE A 127 -0.28 -3.84 10.12
C PHE A 127 0.45 -2.52 9.87
N VAL A 128 1.63 -2.63 9.29
CA VAL A 128 2.38 -1.49 8.72
C VAL A 128 2.65 -1.81 7.25
N HIS A 129 2.40 -0.88 6.38
CA HIS A 129 2.68 -1.01 4.95
C HIS A 129 3.70 0.01 4.51
N LEU A 130 4.78 -0.47 3.92
CA LEU A 130 5.77 0.36 3.24
C LEU A 130 5.40 0.42 1.76
N GLY A 131 4.89 1.55 1.31
CA GLY A 131 4.59 1.79 -0.09
C GLY A 131 5.85 1.73 -0.97
N SER A 132 5.64 1.75 -2.27
CA SER A 132 6.73 1.79 -3.26
C SER A 132 7.68 2.95 -2.97
N ALA A 133 8.95 2.63 -2.73
CA ALA A 133 10.01 3.57 -2.38
C ALA A 133 11.37 2.98 -2.78
N PRO A 134 12.44 3.77 -2.85
CA PRO A 134 13.79 3.24 -2.99
C PRO A 134 14.06 2.13 -1.97
N PRO A 135 14.61 0.97 -2.39
CA PRO A 135 14.71 -0.21 -1.51
C PRO A 135 15.53 0.07 -0.24
N ARG A 136 16.50 0.96 -0.30
CA ARG A 136 17.25 1.38 0.89
C ARG A 136 16.40 2.12 1.92
N GLN A 137 15.42 2.91 1.47
CA GLN A 137 14.46 3.55 2.39
C GLN A 137 13.53 2.50 3.01
N GLN A 138 13.06 1.52 2.24
CA GLN A 138 12.25 0.42 2.78
C GLN A 138 13.04 -0.39 3.82
N LEU A 139 14.29 -0.73 3.54
CA LEU A 139 15.17 -1.41 4.51
C LEU A 139 15.37 -0.60 5.79
N ALA A 140 15.65 0.69 5.68
CA ALA A 140 15.81 1.57 6.82
C ALA A 140 14.54 1.66 7.69
N TRP A 141 13.35 1.68 7.07
CA TRP A 141 12.08 1.61 7.80
C TRP A 141 11.87 0.25 8.48
N LEU A 142 12.17 -0.85 7.81
CA LEU A 142 12.08 -2.21 8.39
C LEU A 142 12.98 -2.33 9.62
N GLU A 143 14.23 -1.87 9.51
CA GLU A 143 15.20 -1.87 10.61
C GLU A 143 14.71 -0.98 11.78
N PHE A 144 14.27 0.24 11.49
CA PHE A 144 13.72 1.15 12.51
C PHE A 144 12.54 0.51 13.25
N LEU A 145 11.55 -0.02 12.53
CA LEU A 145 10.37 -0.63 13.14
C LEU A 145 10.74 -1.81 14.04
N ARG A 146 11.60 -2.71 13.57
CA ARG A 146 12.07 -3.87 14.35
C ARG A 146 12.91 -3.43 15.56
N GLY A 147 13.81 -2.47 15.37
CA GLY A 147 14.64 -1.91 16.44
C GLY A 147 13.82 -1.18 17.53
N ARG A 148 12.60 -0.70 17.19
CA ARG A 148 11.66 -0.10 18.14
C ARG A 148 10.69 -1.11 18.76
N GLY A 149 10.84 -2.40 18.47
CA GLY A 149 10.00 -3.47 19.01
C GLY A 149 8.59 -3.52 18.41
N CYS A 150 8.39 -2.97 17.21
CA CYS A 150 7.11 -3.04 16.50
C CYS A 150 6.75 -4.50 16.19
N GLN A 151 5.60 -4.96 16.66
CA GLN A 151 5.08 -6.32 16.45
C GLN A 151 4.10 -6.41 15.28
N ALA A 152 3.90 -5.33 14.53
CA ALA A 152 3.04 -5.32 13.37
C ALA A 152 3.51 -6.33 12.31
N GLN A 153 2.57 -6.87 11.55
CA GLN A 153 2.89 -7.46 10.25
C GLN A 153 3.28 -6.35 9.29
N VAL A 154 4.54 -6.35 8.85
CA VAL A 154 5.07 -5.32 7.96
C VAL A 154 5.04 -5.84 6.53
N SER A 155 4.40 -5.10 5.63
CA SER A 155 4.38 -5.39 4.21
C SER A 155 5.15 -4.35 3.40
N VAL A 156 5.71 -4.77 2.26
CA VAL A 156 6.38 -3.89 1.30
C VAL A 156 5.71 -3.99 -0.06
N ASP A 157 5.59 -2.87 -0.77
CA ASP A 157 5.21 -2.86 -2.19
C ASP A 157 6.47 -2.63 -3.03
N MET A 158 6.63 -3.45 -4.08
CA MET A 158 7.73 -3.32 -5.02
C MET A 158 7.37 -2.33 -6.14
N PHE A 159 8.39 -1.88 -6.86
CA PHE A 159 8.22 -0.99 -8.00
C PHE A 159 9.22 -1.35 -9.10
N GLU A 160 8.70 -1.55 -10.31
CA GLU A 160 9.46 -2.08 -11.44
C GLU A 160 10.80 -1.34 -11.70
N PRO A 161 10.87 0.02 -11.71
CA PRO A 161 12.13 0.72 -11.89
C PRO A 161 13.19 0.40 -10.83
N PHE A 162 12.80 0.23 -9.57
CA PHE A 162 13.72 -0.13 -8.50
C PHE A 162 14.14 -1.60 -8.59
N VAL A 163 13.21 -2.49 -8.94
CA VAL A 163 13.52 -3.91 -9.18
C VAL A 163 14.52 -4.07 -10.32
N ALA A 164 14.41 -3.26 -11.37
CA ALA A 164 15.34 -3.29 -12.49
C ALA A 164 16.72 -2.73 -12.13
N ALA A 165 16.76 -1.67 -11.31
CA ALA A 165 18.01 -0.99 -10.94
C ALA A 165 18.75 -1.68 -9.78
N GLU A 166 18.05 -2.10 -8.74
CA GLU A 166 18.61 -2.63 -7.48
C GLU A 166 17.90 -3.94 -7.04
N PRO A 167 17.93 -5.02 -7.85
CA PRO A 167 17.16 -6.24 -7.57
C PRO A 167 17.59 -6.94 -6.26
N ASP A 168 18.85 -6.84 -5.87
CA ASP A 168 19.35 -7.45 -4.63
C ASP A 168 18.80 -6.73 -3.40
N ALA A 169 18.83 -5.40 -3.39
CA ALA A 169 18.27 -4.60 -2.31
C ALA A 169 16.73 -4.78 -2.20
N CYS A 170 16.04 -4.92 -3.34
CA CYS A 170 14.61 -5.25 -3.35
C CYS A 170 14.34 -6.64 -2.76
N ARG A 171 15.16 -7.65 -3.08
CA ARG A 171 15.04 -8.99 -2.48
C ARG A 171 15.29 -8.96 -0.98
N GLU A 172 16.27 -8.20 -0.55
CA GLU A 172 16.59 -8.01 0.87
C GLU A 172 15.43 -7.36 1.62
N ALA A 173 14.87 -6.27 1.11
CA ALA A 173 13.68 -5.64 1.69
C ALA A 173 12.50 -6.61 1.77
N GLY A 174 12.25 -7.38 0.71
CA GLY A 174 11.23 -8.43 0.69
C GLY A 174 11.46 -9.52 1.72
N ALA A 175 12.70 -9.95 1.94
CA ALA A 175 13.05 -10.99 2.91
C ALA A 175 12.87 -10.55 4.38
N HIS A 176 12.95 -9.25 4.65
CA HIS A 176 12.74 -8.67 5.99
C HIS A 176 11.27 -8.30 6.26
N ALA A 177 10.41 -8.33 5.24
CA ALA A 177 8.97 -8.09 5.37
C ALA A 177 8.21 -9.37 5.77
N ASP A 178 6.94 -9.20 6.19
CA ASP A 178 6.03 -10.32 6.47
C ASP A 178 5.06 -10.59 5.29
N LEU A 179 5.02 -9.70 4.30
CA LEU A 179 4.22 -9.80 3.09
C LEU A 179 4.80 -8.90 2.01
N ILE A 180 4.81 -9.36 0.76
CA ILE A 180 5.26 -8.58 -0.38
C ILE A 180 4.10 -8.37 -1.35
N PHE A 181 3.92 -7.14 -1.83
CA PHE A 181 3.10 -6.82 -2.99
C PHE A 181 4.01 -6.61 -4.20
N LEU A 182 3.68 -7.19 -5.33
CA LEU A 182 4.44 -7.05 -6.57
C LEU A 182 3.59 -7.42 -7.79
N ASN A 183 3.98 -6.93 -8.95
CA ASN A 183 3.38 -7.32 -10.22
C ASN A 183 4.15 -8.46 -10.90
N ASP A 184 3.68 -8.88 -12.09
CA ASP A 184 4.29 -9.97 -12.85
C ASP A 184 5.73 -9.68 -13.30
N THR A 185 6.03 -8.43 -13.66
CA THR A 185 7.37 -8.02 -14.09
C THR A 185 8.32 -8.01 -12.89
N GLU A 186 7.90 -7.44 -11.79
CA GLU A 186 8.65 -7.41 -10.54
C GLU A 186 8.90 -8.81 -10.00
N TYR A 187 7.89 -9.70 -10.04
CA TYR A 187 8.04 -11.09 -9.62
C TYR A 187 9.10 -11.81 -10.45
N ARG A 188 9.07 -11.65 -11.77
CA ARG A 188 10.09 -12.25 -12.67
C ARG A 188 11.48 -11.67 -12.42
N GLY A 189 11.57 -10.35 -12.23
CA GLY A 189 12.83 -9.66 -11.96
C GLY A 189 13.50 -10.10 -10.66
N LEU A 190 12.71 -10.32 -9.61
CA LEU A 190 13.24 -10.71 -8.30
C LEU A 190 13.47 -12.21 -8.16
N TYR A 191 12.54 -13.04 -8.65
CA TYR A 191 12.54 -14.48 -8.36
C TYR A 191 12.77 -15.37 -9.58
N GLY A 192 12.76 -14.80 -10.81
CA GLY A 192 13.19 -15.49 -12.03
C GLY A 192 12.51 -16.81 -12.34
N GLY A 193 11.32 -17.07 -11.77
CA GLY A 193 10.61 -18.34 -11.89
C GLY A 193 11.25 -19.52 -11.15
N ARG A 194 12.28 -19.30 -10.35
CA ARG A 194 13.10 -20.38 -9.74
C ARG A 194 12.88 -20.58 -8.26
N ALA A 195 12.46 -19.58 -7.52
CA ALA A 195 12.28 -19.69 -6.07
C ALA A 195 10.93 -19.12 -5.67
N HIS A 196 10.25 -19.79 -4.75
CA HIS A 196 9.16 -19.17 -4.03
C HIS A 196 9.74 -18.10 -3.09
N PRO A 197 9.12 -16.92 -3.00
CA PRO A 197 9.50 -15.93 -2.00
C PRO A 197 9.52 -16.57 -0.60
N PRO A 198 10.44 -16.16 0.27
CA PRO A 198 10.53 -16.69 1.64
C PRO A 198 9.33 -16.30 2.50
N VAL A 199 8.55 -15.32 2.06
CA VAL A 199 7.38 -14.77 2.74
C VAL A 199 6.16 -14.80 1.82
N PRO A 200 4.93 -14.66 2.35
CA PRO A 200 3.73 -14.55 1.53
C PRO A 200 3.81 -13.40 0.52
N VAL A 201 3.12 -13.58 -0.60
CA VAL A 201 3.09 -12.60 -1.70
C VAL A 201 1.67 -12.36 -2.15
N VAL A 202 1.32 -11.10 -2.40
CA VAL A 202 0.20 -10.70 -3.24
C VAL A 202 0.75 -10.29 -4.60
N ARG A 203 0.51 -11.13 -5.60
CA ARG A 203 0.97 -10.91 -6.97
C ARG A 203 -0.14 -10.32 -7.83
N LYS A 204 0.13 -9.15 -8.41
CA LYS A 204 -0.79 -8.35 -9.21
C LYS A 204 -0.62 -8.71 -10.69
N HIS A 205 -1.71 -9.09 -11.37
CA HIS A 205 -1.72 -9.51 -12.79
C HIS A 205 -2.39 -8.48 -13.70
N GLY A 206 -2.51 -7.22 -13.26
CA GLY A 206 -3.23 -6.19 -14.00
C GLY A 206 -4.68 -6.62 -14.32
N PRO A 207 -5.11 -6.61 -15.60
CA PRO A 207 -6.45 -7.05 -15.97
C PRO A 207 -6.76 -8.52 -15.62
N GLY A 208 -5.75 -9.35 -15.37
CA GLY A 208 -5.90 -10.73 -14.91
C GLY A 208 -6.27 -10.88 -13.42
N GLY A 209 -6.34 -9.78 -12.67
CA GLY A 209 -6.64 -9.77 -11.24
C GLY A 209 -5.41 -9.91 -10.36
N ALA A 210 -5.49 -10.70 -9.30
CA ALA A 210 -4.37 -10.94 -8.39
C ALA A 210 -4.40 -12.33 -7.78
N GLU A 211 -3.27 -12.76 -7.23
CA GLU A 211 -3.16 -14.00 -6.46
C GLU A 211 -2.44 -13.77 -5.13
N TYR A 212 -2.85 -14.52 -4.12
CA TYR A 212 -2.15 -14.63 -2.86
C TYR A 212 -1.38 -15.97 -2.84
N LEU A 213 -0.10 -15.91 -2.57
CA LEU A 213 0.79 -17.05 -2.41
C LEU A 213 1.26 -17.08 -0.97
N ALA A 214 0.89 -18.09 -0.19
CA ALA A 214 1.44 -18.28 1.14
C ALA A 214 2.92 -18.69 1.04
N ALA A 215 3.71 -18.34 2.05
CA ALA A 215 5.10 -18.77 2.14
C ALA A 215 5.19 -20.30 2.08
N ALA A 216 6.24 -20.82 1.45
CA ALA A 216 6.54 -22.25 1.49
C ALA A 216 6.87 -22.65 2.94
N THR A 217 6.20 -23.65 3.46
CA THR A 217 6.56 -24.23 4.76
C THR A 217 7.90 -24.96 4.66
N ALA A 218 8.83 -24.66 5.56
CA ALA A 218 10.11 -25.34 5.63
C ALA A 218 9.89 -26.86 5.75
N GLY A 219 10.49 -27.63 4.83
CA GLY A 219 10.40 -29.10 4.81
C GLY A 219 9.49 -29.70 3.74
N THR A 220 8.72 -28.92 3.01
CA THR A 220 7.93 -29.38 1.86
C THR A 220 8.58 -28.91 0.55
N ALA A 221 9.64 -29.61 0.14
CA ALA A 221 10.22 -29.37 -1.17
C ALA A 221 9.15 -29.55 -2.26
N GLY A 222 8.72 -28.43 -2.87
CA GLY A 222 7.87 -28.43 -4.06
C GLY A 222 6.35 -28.32 -3.85
N THR A 223 5.81 -28.28 -2.63
CA THR A 223 4.40 -27.97 -2.41
C THR A 223 4.22 -26.46 -2.28
N ALA A 224 3.65 -25.85 -3.31
CA ALA A 224 3.19 -24.46 -3.22
C ALA A 224 2.29 -24.32 -1.99
N GLY A 225 2.59 -23.33 -1.13
CA GLY A 225 1.69 -22.94 -0.04
C GLY A 225 0.29 -22.60 -0.57
N THR A 226 -0.65 -22.34 0.32
CA THR A 226 -2.03 -21.97 -0.06
C THR A 226 -2.01 -20.84 -1.10
N ARG A 227 -2.71 -21.08 -2.21
CA ARG A 227 -2.79 -20.16 -3.34
C ARG A 227 -4.24 -19.82 -3.63
N TYR A 228 -4.55 -18.54 -3.63
CA TYR A 228 -5.86 -18.02 -4.04
C TYR A 228 -5.67 -17.10 -5.22
N ARG A 229 -6.39 -17.32 -6.30
CA ARG A 229 -6.41 -16.42 -7.45
C ARG A 229 -7.79 -15.82 -7.62
N VAL A 230 -7.83 -14.50 -7.74
CA VAL A 230 -9.05 -13.72 -7.94
C VAL A 230 -8.93 -13.00 -9.28
N PRO A 231 -9.81 -13.31 -10.25
CA PRO A 231 -9.85 -12.59 -11.51
C PRO A 231 -10.39 -11.16 -11.30
N ALA A 232 -9.87 -10.21 -12.05
CA ALA A 232 -10.44 -8.86 -12.04
C ALA A 232 -11.81 -8.87 -12.73
N PRO A 233 -12.79 -8.13 -12.19
CA PRO A 233 -14.02 -7.86 -12.93
C PRO A 233 -13.69 -7.02 -14.19
N PRO A 234 -14.48 -7.16 -15.28
CA PRO A 234 -14.29 -6.35 -16.48
C PRO A 234 -14.32 -4.86 -16.15
N ALA A 235 -13.34 -4.12 -16.65
CA ALA A 235 -13.23 -2.68 -16.46
C ALA A 235 -12.80 -2.01 -17.78
N SER A 236 -13.34 -0.83 -18.05
CA SER A 236 -12.90 0.01 -19.17
C SER A 236 -11.76 0.90 -18.66
N GLU A 237 -10.52 0.50 -18.95
CA GLU A 237 -9.35 1.21 -18.47
C GLU A 237 -9.24 2.63 -19.04
N VAL A 238 -9.11 3.59 -18.16
CA VAL A 238 -8.84 5.00 -18.41
C VAL A 238 -7.46 5.37 -17.88
N ASP A 239 -7.17 5.02 -16.62
CA ASP A 239 -5.93 5.31 -15.95
C ASP A 239 -5.54 4.14 -15.01
N PRO A 240 -4.51 3.35 -15.33
CA PRO A 240 -4.08 2.22 -14.49
C PRO A 240 -3.19 2.63 -13.31
N ILE A 241 -2.79 3.92 -13.23
CA ILE A 241 -1.82 4.40 -12.25
C ILE A 241 -2.46 4.36 -10.85
N GLY A 242 -1.70 3.84 -9.88
CA GLY A 242 -2.14 3.72 -8.48
C GLY A 242 -3.06 2.55 -8.17
N ALA A 243 -3.50 1.77 -9.16
CA ALA A 243 -4.36 0.60 -8.91
C ALA A 243 -3.69 -0.46 -8.00
N GLY A 244 -2.37 -0.61 -8.11
CA GLY A 244 -1.59 -1.50 -7.27
C GLY A 244 -1.61 -1.10 -5.80
N GLU A 245 -1.46 0.17 -5.53
CA GLU A 245 -1.50 0.78 -4.21
C GLU A 245 -2.91 0.75 -3.60
N ILE A 246 -3.94 1.00 -4.42
CA ILE A 246 -5.34 0.81 -4.02
C ILE A 246 -5.59 -0.64 -3.60
N LEU A 247 -5.11 -1.61 -4.37
CA LEU A 247 -5.21 -3.03 -4.02
C LEU A 247 -4.52 -3.32 -2.69
N ALA A 248 -3.29 -2.85 -2.49
CA ALA A 248 -2.52 -3.09 -1.27
C ALA A 248 -3.21 -2.47 -0.04
N GLY A 249 -3.59 -1.19 -0.12
CA GLY A 249 -4.30 -0.49 0.94
C GLY A 249 -5.64 -1.14 1.30
N ALA A 250 -6.44 -1.52 0.29
CA ALA A 250 -7.72 -2.21 0.49
C ALA A 250 -7.52 -3.60 1.09
N PHE A 251 -6.59 -4.40 0.59
CA PHE A 251 -6.29 -5.73 1.11
C PHE A 251 -5.92 -5.66 2.60
N LEU A 252 -4.97 -4.81 2.96
CA LEU A 252 -4.50 -4.68 4.34
C LEU A 252 -5.58 -4.13 5.28
N ALA A 253 -6.39 -3.18 4.83
CA ALA A 253 -7.53 -2.68 5.59
C ALA A 253 -8.54 -3.79 5.91
N LEU A 254 -8.84 -4.64 4.93
CA LEU A 254 -9.76 -5.77 5.10
C LEU A 254 -9.14 -6.85 6.01
N ARG A 255 -7.85 -7.11 5.90
CA ARG A 255 -7.11 -7.96 6.85
C ARG A 255 -7.14 -7.38 8.27
N ALA A 256 -7.00 -6.08 8.42
CA ALA A 256 -7.11 -5.39 9.72
C ALA A 256 -8.52 -5.46 10.32
N ARG A 257 -9.55 -5.61 9.49
CA ARG A 257 -10.94 -5.92 9.91
C ARG A 257 -11.16 -7.39 10.27
N GLY A 258 -10.19 -8.27 10.05
CA GLY A 258 -10.25 -9.69 10.39
C GLY A 258 -10.69 -10.61 9.25
N LEU A 259 -10.87 -10.11 8.02
CA LEU A 259 -11.21 -10.97 6.89
C LEU A 259 -10.07 -11.95 6.58
N ALA A 260 -10.39 -13.14 6.11
CA ALA A 260 -9.43 -14.09 5.55
C ALA A 260 -8.75 -13.50 4.30
N ALA A 261 -7.54 -13.96 3.98
CA ALA A 261 -6.77 -13.40 2.85
C ALA A 261 -7.51 -13.49 1.51
N GLU A 262 -8.22 -14.60 1.26
CA GLU A 262 -9.02 -14.79 0.05
C GLU A 262 -10.14 -13.77 -0.09
N GLN A 263 -10.91 -13.57 0.98
CA GLN A 263 -12.00 -12.58 1.00
C GLN A 263 -11.45 -11.16 0.85
N ALA A 264 -10.36 -10.84 1.57
CA ALA A 264 -9.72 -9.54 1.46
C ALA A 264 -9.21 -9.28 0.04
N LEU A 265 -8.61 -10.29 -0.61
CA LEU A 265 -8.13 -10.18 -1.98
C LEU A 265 -9.28 -9.96 -2.97
N THR A 266 -10.41 -10.65 -2.80
CA THR A 266 -11.59 -10.50 -3.66
C THR A 266 -12.09 -9.06 -3.70
N TYR A 267 -12.27 -8.44 -2.53
CA TYR A 267 -12.70 -7.05 -2.46
C TYR A 267 -11.61 -6.06 -2.90
N ALA A 268 -10.34 -6.34 -2.60
CA ALA A 268 -9.23 -5.49 -3.01
C ALA A 268 -9.07 -5.45 -4.54
N VAL A 269 -9.23 -6.59 -5.22
CA VAL A 269 -9.23 -6.68 -6.69
C VAL A 269 -10.40 -5.90 -7.29
N ALA A 270 -11.59 -5.98 -6.70
CA ALA A 270 -12.74 -5.21 -7.16
C ALA A 270 -12.51 -3.69 -7.03
N ALA A 271 -11.93 -3.24 -5.91
CA ALA A 271 -11.60 -1.83 -5.70
C ALA A 271 -10.54 -1.34 -6.72
N ALA A 272 -9.48 -2.13 -6.95
CA ALA A 272 -8.46 -1.82 -7.94
C ALA A 272 -9.01 -1.80 -9.38
N ALA A 273 -9.88 -2.75 -9.74
CA ALA A 273 -10.53 -2.74 -11.04
C ALA A 273 -11.45 -1.53 -11.24
N ARG A 274 -12.00 -0.99 -10.15
CA ARG A 274 -12.83 0.20 -10.23
C ARG A 274 -11.97 1.48 -10.31
N SER A 275 -10.80 1.54 -9.68
CA SER A 275 -9.93 2.71 -9.76
C SER A 275 -9.44 2.99 -11.18
N VAL A 276 -9.21 1.97 -12.00
CA VAL A 276 -8.71 2.17 -13.37
C VAL A 276 -9.73 2.75 -14.34
N THR A 277 -10.99 2.92 -13.94
CA THR A 277 -12.08 3.41 -14.83
C THR A 277 -12.21 4.93 -14.90
N GLU A 278 -11.37 5.66 -14.20
CA GLU A 278 -11.35 7.12 -14.14
C GLU A 278 -9.93 7.64 -13.92
N PHE A 279 -9.74 8.94 -14.09
CA PHE A 279 -8.45 9.56 -13.81
C PHE A 279 -8.26 9.82 -12.32
N GLY A 280 -7.03 9.57 -11.84
CA GLY A 280 -6.60 9.85 -10.49
C GLY A 280 -7.04 8.80 -9.46
N VAL A 281 -6.18 8.58 -8.48
CA VAL A 281 -6.28 7.45 -7.53
C VAL A 281 -7.42 7.58 -6.51
N ALA A 282 -7.95 8.77 -6.27
CA ALA A 282 -9.00 9.03 -5.28
C ALA A 282 -10.31 9.50 -5.91
N GLY A 283 -10.60 9.06 -7.11
CA GLY A 283 -11.78 9.45 -7.86
C GLY A 283 -13.11 8.92 -7.29
N PRO A 284 -14.25 9.47 -7.76
CA PRO A 284 -15.57 9.14 -7.24
C PRO A 284 -15.97 7.67 -7.47
N ALA A 285 -15.52 7.02 -8.56
CA ALA A 285 -15.87 5.65 -8.85
C ALA A 285 -15.25 4.67 -7.85
N VAL A 286 -13.94 4.78 -7.62
CA VAL A 286 -13.25 3.95 -6.61
C VAL A 286 -13.73 4.27 -5.19
N ALA A 287 -13.95 5.55 -4.87
CA ALA A 287 -14.51 5.95 -3.58
C ALA A 287 -15.91 5.35 -3.35
N GLY A 288 -16.75 5.30 -4.40
CA GLY A 288 -18.06 4.66 -4.38
C GLY A 288 -17.96 3.15 -4.08
N GLU A 289 -17.06 2.46 -4.74
CA GLU A 289 -16.84 1.02 -4.55
C GLU A 289 -16.35 0.71 -3.13
N LEU A 290 -15.36 1.46 -2.63
CA LEU A 290 -14.85 1.28 -1.27
C LEU A 290 -15.95 1.50 -0.21
N ARG A 291 -16.81 2.50 -0.39
CA ARG A 291 -17.97 2.72 0.48
C ARG A 291 -18.98 1.58 0.41
N ARG A 292 -19.26 1.05 -0.79
CA ARG A 292 -20.12 -0.13 -0.98
C ARG A 292 -19.58 -1.35 -0.23
N ILE A 293 -18.30 -1.65 -0.40
CA ILE A 293 -17.63 -2.77 0.30
C ILE A 293 -17.73 -2.58 1.81
N ARG A 294 -17.45 -1.37 2.30
CA ARG A 294 -17.53 -1.07 3.75
C ARG A 294 -18.94 -1.27 4.30
N ALA A 295 -19.98 -0.85 3.57
CA ALA A 295 -21.37 -0.99 3.96
C ALA A 295 -21.80 -2.48 3.98
N GLU A 296 -21.42 -3.24 2.95
CA GLU A 296 -21.70 -4.70 2.89
C GLU A 296 -21.10 -5.43 4.06
N LEU A 297 -19.84 -5.13 4.41
CA LEU A 297 -19.18 -5.75 5.56
C LEU A 297 -19.76 -5.31 6.90
N GLY A 298 -20.27 -4.07 6.99
CA GLY A 298 -20.97 -3.57 8.18
C GLY A 298 -22.28 -4.33 8.43
N SER A 299 -23.07 -4.58 7.38
CA SER A 299 -24.32 -5.33 7.48
C SER A 299 -24.13 -6.81 7.87
N ARG A 300 -23.06 -7.44 7.39
CA ARG A 300 -22.74 -8.84 7.77
C ARG A 300 -22.36 -9.00 9.25
N LEU A 301 -21.69 -8.01 9.84
CA LEU A 301 -21.35 -8.01 11.26
C LEU A 301 -22.60 -7.88 12.16
N VAL A 302 -23.62 -7.16 11.69
CA VAL A 302 -24.90 -7.03 12.40
C VAL A 302 -25.76 -8.28 12.26
N ALA A 303 -25.71 -8.95 11.11
CA ALA A 303 -26.49 -10.16 10.86
C ALA A 303 -25.87 -11.44 11.46
N GLY A 304 -24.59 -11.43 11.80
CA GLY A 304 -23.85 -12.55 12.39
C GLY A 304 -23.61 -12.46 13.90
N ALA A 305 -24.23 -11.51 14.60
CA ALA A 305 -24.25 -11.51 16.07
C ALA A 305 -25.29 -12.55 16.54
N PRO A 306 -24.88 -13.57 17.34
CA PRO A 306 -25.82 -14.55 17.89
C PRO A 306 -26.80 -13.90 18.86
#